data_cbdfafe7d08646734b10ca216fe77e16
#
_entry.id   cbdfafe7d08646734b10ca216fe77e16
#
_cell.length_a   1.000
_cell.length_b   1.000
_cell.length_c   1.000
_cell.angle_alpha   90.00
_cell.angle_beta   90.00
_cell.angle_gamma   90.00
#
_symmetry.space_group_name_H-M   'P 1'
#
loop_
_entity.id
_entity.type
_entity.pdbx_description
1 polymer ?
#
loop_
_entity_poly.entity_id
_entity_poly.type
_entity_poly.pdbx_seq_one_letter_code
_entity_poly.pdbx_strand_id
1 'polypeptide(L)'
;ITRVSSDEFLQGSVSNPLQLLQGKVAGLGISKTSGNPSGELSIMLRGISTLAASSAPLIVIDGVAGGSLNAISPEDIESIDVLKDGSAAAIYGTRGTNGVIIINTKRPQSGRVALEYKGYVTIDQMLDETSDYPDATELRSLKSRLAKEDSRFDLINDFKGDTDWVREITRTPVSQTHYVSLQ
;
A
#
# COMPACT_ATOMS: atom_id res chain seq x y z
N ILE A 1 -2.32 23.98 2.46
CA ILE A 1 -2.52 22.97 3.52
C ILE A 1 -3.77 22.18 3.18
N THR A 2 -3.69 20.87 3.16
CA THR A 2 -4.84 19.99 3.00
C THR A 2 -4.97 19.18 4.29
N ARG A 3 -6.13 19.24 4.95
CA ARG A 3 -6.45 18.44 6.12
C ARG A 3 -7.40 17.34 5.74
N VAL A 4 -7.17 16.15 6.25
CA VAL A 4 -8.05 14.98 6.14
C VAL A 4 -8.34 14.50 7.55
N SER A 5 -9.60 14.54 7.96
CA SER A 5 -10.05 14.12 9.29
C SER A 5 -10.44 12.63 9.32
N SER A 6 -10.52 12.07 10.52
CA SER A 6 -10.86 10.65 10.71
C SER A 6 -12.18 10.22 10.07
N ASP A 7 -13.15 11.13 9.97
CA ASP A 7 -14.46 10.88 9.35
C ASP A 7 -14.36 10.69 7.84
N GLU A 8 -13.29 11.22 7.24
CA GLU A 8 -13.02 11.13 5.80
C GLU A 8 -12.13 9.93 5.46
N PHE A 9 -11.62 9.19 6.44
CA PHE A 9 -10.75 8.05 6.19
C PHE A 9 -11.47 6.93 5.45
N LEU A 10 -10.72 6.20 4.63
CA LEU A 10 -11.23 4.99 4.01
C LEU A 10 -11.59 3.98 5.11
N GLN A 11 -12.85 3.54 5.12
CA GLN A 11 -13.29 2.51 6.06
C GLN A 11 -12.80 1.14 5.58
N GLY A 12 -12.15 0.39 6.45
CA GLY A 12 -11.65 -0.95 6.15
C GLY A 12 -10.35 -1.26 6.89
N SER A 13 -9.86 -2.48 6.74
CA SER A 13 -8.56 -2.89 7.28
C SER A 13 -7.44 -2.25 6.48
N VAL A 14 -6.96 -1.10 6.94
CA VAL A 14 -5.86 -0.36 6.33
C VAL A 14 -4.61 -0.62 7.17
N SER A 15 -3.60 -1.24 6.56
CA SER A 15 -2.36 -1.61 7.26
C SER A 15 -1.40 -0.43 7.44
N ASN A 16 -1.54 0.64 6.64
CA ASN A 16 -0.62 1.78 6.71
C ASN A 16 -1.41 3.10 6.68
N PRO A 17 -1.14 4.01 7.65
CA PRO A 17 -1.85 5.30 7.76
C PRO A 17 -1.87 6.14 6.48
N LEU A 18 -0.85 6.00 5.63
CA LEU A 18 -0.78 6.76 4.38
C LEU A 18 -1.82 6.34 3.35
N GLN A 19 -2.28 5.10 3.39
CA GLN A 19 -3.36 4.66 2.50
C GLN A 19 -4.66 5.44 2.75
N LEU A 20 -4.84 5.98 3.98
CA LEU A 20 -5.97 6.84 4.30
C LEU A 20 -6.01 8.13 3.47
N LEU A 21 -4.86 8.56 2.96
CA LEU A 21 -4.70 9.77 2.12
C LEU A 21 -4.86 9.50 0.63
N GLN A 22 -4.91 8.25 0.22
CA GLN A 22 -4.94 7.89 -1.19
C GLN A 22 -6.19 8.47 -1.88
N GLY A 23 -5.96 9.22 -2.96
CA GLY A 23 -7.03 9.88 -3.71
C GLY A 23 -7.64 11.13 -3.06
N LYS A 24 -7.28 11.47 -1.80
CA LYS A 24 -7.85 12.60 -1.06
C LYS A 24 -6.98 13.86 -1.11
N VAL A 25 -5.71 13.70 -1.38
CA VAL A 25 -4.75 14.81 -1.40
C VAL A 25 -4.21 15.02 -2.81
N ALA A 26 -4.61 16.09 -3.47
CA ALA A 26 -4.11 16.40 -4.80
C ALA A 26 -2.58 16.58 -4.80
N GLY A 27 -1.89 15.92 -5.75
CA GLY A 27 -0.43 15.96 -5.88
C GLY A 27 0.33 15.06 -4.90
N LEU A 28 -0.36 14.23 -4.12
CA LEU A 28 0.24 13.17 -3.32
C LEU A 28 0.18 11.87 -4.12
N GLY A 29 1.34 11.35 -4.52
CA GLY A 29 1.49 10.04 -5.12
C GLY A 29 1.87 9.02 -4.04
N ILE A 30 1.09 7.97 -3.92
CA ILE A 30 1.38 6.84 -3.04
C ILE A 30 1.48 5.62 -3.94
N SER A 31 2.66 5.02 -3.99
CA SER A 31 2.91 3.82 -4.79
C SER A 31 3.51 2.71 -3.93
N LYS A 32 3.18 1.49 -4.28
CA LYS A 32 3.77 0.28 -3.69
C LYS A 32 4.83 -0.23 -4.65
N THR A 33 6.06 -0.31 -4.19
CA THR A 33 7.20 -0.71 -5.05
C THR A 33 7.24 -2.22 -5.28
N SER A 34 6.53 -2.99 -4.47
CA SER A 34 6.50 -4.45 -4.57
C SER A 34 5.08 -5.00 -4.42
N GLY A 35 4.80 -6.18 -4.97
CA GLY A 35 3.56 -6.94 -4.74
C GLY A 35 3.38 -7.45 -3.31
N ASN A 36 4.35 -7.26 -2.43
CA ASN A 36 4.25 -7.67 -1.04
C ASN A 36 3.22 -6.82 -0.29
N PRO A 37 2.17 -7.41 0.30
CA PRO A 37 1.16 -6.67 1.08
C PRO A 37 1.74 -5.81 2.21
N SER A 38 2.82 -6.24 2.84
CA SER A 38 3.52 -5.54 3.91
C SER A 38 4.69 -4.68 3.43
N GLY A 39 4.87 -4.50 2.10
CA GLY A 39 5.94 -3.70 1.52
C GLY A 39 5.83 -2.22 1.87
N GLU A 40 6.97 -1.54 1.93
CA GLU A 40 7.03 -0.10 2.16
C GLU A 40 6.29 0.66 1.06
N LEU A 41 5.55 1.67 1.47
CA LEU A 41 4.91 2.62 0.56
C LEU A 41 5.89 3.72 0.20
N SER A 42 6.08 3.94 -1.08
CA SER A 42 6.78 5.11 -1.60
C SER A 42 5.82 6.27 -1.70
N ILE A 43 6.20 7.39 -1.11
CA ILE A 43 5.38 8.60 -1.08
C ILE A 43 6.13 9.69 -1.83
N MET A 44 5.43 10.33 -2.74
CA MET A 44 5.92 11.51 -3.43
C MET A 44 4.88 12.63 -3.34
N LEU A 45 5.35 13.82 -3.01
CA LEU A 45 4.54 15.03 -3.01
C LEU A 45 5.00 15.95 -4.15
N ARG A 46 4.11 16.28 -5.09
CA ARG A 46 4.39 17.15 -6.26
C ARG A 46 5.40 16.61 -7.28
N GLY A 47 5.72 15.31 -7.26
CA GLY A 47 6.66 14.70 -8.20
C GLY A 47 8.12 14.76 -7.75
N ILE A 48 9.03 14.35 -8.62
CA ILE A 48 10.46 14.28 -8.34
C ILE A 48 11.05 15.68 -8.40
N SER A 49 11.48 16.19 -7.26
CA SER A 49 12.11 17.52 -7.14
C SER A 49 13.64 17.50 -7.24
N THR A 50 14.26 16.32 -7.01
CA THR A 50 15.72 16.15 -7.05
C THR A 50 16.11 14.81 -7.68
N LEU A 51 17.23 14.80 -8.42
CA LEU A 51 17.78 13.58 -9.02
C LEU A 51 18.69 12.79 -8.05
N ALA A 52 19.13 13.40 -6.96
CA ALA A 52 20.18 12.84 -6.11
C ALA A 52 19.78 12.65 -4.63
N ALA A 53 18.60 13.10 -4.21
CA ALA A 53 18.16 13.02 -2.82
C ALA A 53 16.78 12.39 -2.71
N SER A 54 16.44 11.88 -1.52
CA SER A 54 15.10 11.36 -1.24
C SER A 54 14.03 12.43 -1.48
N SER A 55 13.04 12.11 -2.33
CA SER A 55 11.87 12.96 -2.59
C SER A 55 10.75 12.74 -1.58
N ALA A 56 10.98 11.93 -0.54
CA ALA A 56 9.98 11.63 0.47
C ALA A 56 9.68 12.88 1.33
N PRO A 57 8.41 13.15 1.66
CA PRO A 57 8.02 14.20 2.58
C PRO A 57 8.49 13.89 4.01
N LEU A 58 8.68 14.94 4.81
CA LEU A 58 8.95 14.79 6.23
C LEU A 58 7.67 14.36 6.97
N ILE A 59 7.79 13.32 7.78
CA ILE A 59 6.67 12.86 8.61
C ILE A 59 6.86 13.43 10.02
N VAL A 60 5.81 14.03 10.54
CA VAL A 60 5.74 14.60 11.89
C VAL A 60 4.55 13.98 12.61
N ILE A 61 4.79 13.38 13.76
CA ILE A 61 3.77 12.71 14.56
C ILE A 61 3.67 13.43 15.90
N ASP A 62 2.52 13.98 16.21
CA ASP A 62 2.27 14.76 17.44
C ASP A 62 3.36 15.81 17.74
N GLY A 63 3.89 16.43 16.68
CA GLY A 63 4.95 17.42 16.76
C GLY A 63 6.38 16.87 16.73
N VAL A 64 6.56 15.54 16.76
CA VAL A 64 7.88 14.89 16.69
C VAL A 64 8.22 14.57 15.23
N ALA A 65 9.29 15.16 14.72
CA ALA A 65 9.74 14.96 13.34
C ALA A 65 10.55 13.68 13.18
N GLY A 66 10.27 12.92 12.10
CA GLY A 66 10.99 11.67 11.76
C GLY A 66 10.41 10.43 12.45
N GLY A 67 9.17 10.49 12.91
CA GLY A 67 8.47 9.33 13.47
C GLY A 67 8.24 8.24 12.43
N SER A 68 8.21 6.98 12.88
CA SER A 68 7.88 5.83 12.04
C SER A 68 6.38 5.65 11.95
N LEU A 69 5.85 5.59 10.73
CA LEU A 69 4.42 5.33 10.47
C LEU A 69 3.98 3.93 10.90
N ASN A 70 4.92 2.99 10.92
CA ASN A 70 4.62 1.61 11.34
C ASN A 70 4.39 1.48 12.85
N ALA A 71 4.70 2.54 13.62
CA ALA A 71 4.50 2.55 15.07
C ALA A 71 3.11 3.05 15.49
N ILE A 72 2.28 3.53 14.53
CA ILE A 72 0.97 4.09 14.82
C ILE A 72 -0.11 3.27 14.13
N SER A 73 -1.11 2.88 14.90
CA SER A 73 -2.32 2.29 14.32
C SER A 73 -3.10 3.36 13.54
N PRO A 74 -3.59 3.07 12.32
CA PRO A 74 -4.49 3.97 11.60
C PRO A 74 -5.71 4.41 12.42
N GLU A 75 -6.16 3.55 13.34
CA GLU A 75 -7.30 3.78 14.21
C GLU A 75 -7.06 4.87 15.28
N ASP A 76 -5.77 5.08 15.64
CA ASP A 76 -5.39 6.10 16.61
C ASP A 76 -5.27 7.50 16.01
N ILE A 77 -5.42 7.64 14.69
CA ILE A 77 -5.25 8.91 14.01
C ILE A 77 -6.55 9.72 14.08
N GLU A 78 -6.43 10.97 14.53
CA GLU A 78 -7.50 11.96 14.53
C GLU A 78 -7.55 12.73 13.20
N SER A 79 -6.39 13.21 12.75
CA SER A 79 -6.28 13.96 11.50
C SER A 79 -4.89 13.86 10.89
N ILE A 80 -4.83 14.05 9.58
CA ILE A 80 -3.59 14.15 8.84
C ILE A 80 -3.60 15.47 8.06
N ASP A 81 -2.60 16.31 8.33
CA ASP A 81 -2.40 17.60 7.67
C ASP A 81 -1.22 17.50 6.69
N VAL A 82 -1.47 17.83 5.42
CA VAL A 82 -0.43 17.78 4.37
C VAL A 82 -0.04 19.20 3.98
N LEU A 83 1.19 19.56 4.29
CA LEU A 83 1.81 20.83 3.93
C LEU A 83 2.60 20.64 2.63
N LYS A 84 2.06 21.17 1.54
CA LYS A 84 2.66 21.02 0.22
C LYS A 84 3.58 22.18 -0.17
N ASP A 85 3.43 23.32 0.46
CA ASP A 85 3.98 24.60 0.02
C ASP A 85 5.19 25.04 0.84
N GLY A 86 5.76 26.19 0.48
CA GLY A 86 6.85 26.84 1.20
C GLY A 86 6.57 27.06 2.70
N SER A 87 5.30 27.02 3.15
CA SER A 87 4.94 27.03 4.56
C SER A 87 5.56 25.87 5.34
N ALA A 88 5.73 24.71 4.71
CA ALA A 88 6.40 23.56 5.32
C ALA A 88 7.89 23.84 5.57
N ALA A 89 8.56 24.49 4.62
CA ALA A 89 9.97 24.87 4.76
C ALA A 89 10.15 25.98 5.81
N ALA A 90 9.17 26.87 5.97
CA ALA A 90 9.21 27.93 6.98
C ALA A 90 9.14 27.39 8.41
N ILE A 91 8.42 26.29 8.63
CA ILE A 91 8.25 25.68 9.97
C ILE A 91 9.34 24.65 10.27
N TYR A 92 9.68 23.81 9.27
CA TYR A 92 10.56 22.65 9.45
C TYR A 92 11.92 22.80 8.76
N GLY A 93 12.21 23.99 8.23
CA GLY A 93 13.48 24.30 7.56
C GLY A 93 13.70 23.47 6.29
N THR A 94 14.95 23.19 5.99
CA THR A 94 15.35 22.41 4.79
C THR A 94 14.76 21.00 4.74
N ARG A 95 14.43 20.41 5.89
CA ARG A 95 13.78 19.09 5.96
C ARG A 95 12.35 19.10 5.43
N GLY A 96 11.67 20.26 5.42
CA GLY A 96 10.33 20.43 4.89
C GLY A 96 10.26 20.75 3.39
N THR A 97 11.39 20.79 2.69
CA THR A 97 11.43 21.19 1.27
C THR A 97 10.57 20.29 0.36
N ASN A 98 10.54 19.00 0.64
CA ASN A 98 9.74 18.02 -0.11
C ASN A 98 8.28 17.92 0.39
N GLY A 99 7.87 18.84 1.27
CA GLY A 99 6.58 18.83 1.95
C GLY A 99 6.65 18.14 3.30
N VAL A 100 5.59 18.32 4.08
CA VAL A 100 5.46 17.74 5.44
C VAL A 100 4.09 17.10 5.58
N ILE A 101 4.06 15.91 6.14
CA ILE A 101 2.84 15.21 6.55
C ILE A 101 2.81 15.21 8.07
N ILE A 102 1.83 15.91 8.65
CA ILE A 102 1.63 15.99 10.08
C ILE A 102 0.49 15.05 10.45
N ILE A 103 0.76 14.13 11.36
CA ILE A 103 -0.20 13.18 11.89
C ILE A 103 -0.50 13.58 13.32
N ASN A 104 -1.77 13.82 13.60
CA ASN A 104 -2.25 14.09 14.94
C ASN A 104 -3.00 12.85 15.43
N THR A 105 -2.60 12.34 16.59
CA THR A 105 -3.28 11.20 17.20
C THR A 105 -4.43 11.64 18.09
N LYS A 106 -5.39 10.74 18.27
CA LYS A 106 -6.53 10.95 19.18
C LYS A 106 -6.02 11.15 20.60
N ARG A 107 -6.56 12.15 21.28
CA ARG A 107 -6.23 12.43 22.67
C ARG A 107 -7.36 12.01 23.59
N PRO A 108 -7.06 11.39 24.73
CA PRO A 108 -8.09 11.04 25.71
C PRO A 108 -8.80 12.30 26.23
N GLN A 109 -10.12 12.22 26.33
CA GLN A 109 -10.93 13.30 26.91
C GLN A 109 -10.96 13.16 28.44
N SER A 110 -10.60 14.21 29.14
CA SER A 110 -10.61 14.22 30.60
C SER A 110 -12.00 13.93 31.17
N GLY A 111 -12.08 13.02 32.12
CA GLY A 111 -13.30 12.75 32.91
C GLY A 111 -14.25 11.70 32.31
N ARG A 112 -13.89 11.02 31.23
CA ARG A 112 -14.66 9.89 30.68
C ARG A 112 -13.74 8.74 30.37
N VAL A 113 -14.14 7.55 30.82
CA VAL A 113 -13.50 6.31 30.39
C VAL A 113 -14.30 5.81 29.18
N ALA A 114 -13.64 5.72 28.03
CA ALA A 114 -14.22 5.18 26.80
C ALA A 114 -13.48 3.90 26.39
N LEU A 115 -14.21 2.82 26.22
CA LEU A 115 -13.70 1.58 25.65
C LEU A 115 -14.20 1.51 24.21
N GLU A 116 -13.28 1.44 23.26
CA GLU A 116 -13.56 1.27 21.85
C GLU A 116 -13.03 -0.09 21.37
N TYR A 117 -13.87 -0.85 20.68
CA TYR A 117 -13.48 -2.09 20.02
C TYR A 117 -13.84 -2.01 18.54
N LYS A 118 -12.87 -2.32 17.68
CA LYS A 118 -13.08 -2.46 16.24
C LYS A 118 -12.54 -3.81 15.78
N GLY A 119 -13.33 -4.50 14.96
CA GLY A 119 -12.94 -5.78 14.37
C GLY A 119 -13.14 -5.77 12.87
N TYR A 120 -12.14 -6.23 12.12
CA TYR A 120 -12.20 -6.37 10.67
C TYR A 120 -11.84 -7.79 10.27
N VAL A 121 -12.56 -8.33 9.31
CA VAL A 121 -12.23 -9.59 8.63
C VAL A 121 -11.93 -9.22 7.18
N THR A 122 -10.72 -9.55 6.72
CA THR A 122 -10.29 -9.27 5.36
C THR A 122 -10.05 -10.58 4.64
N ILE A 123 -10.61 -10.71 3.45
CA ILE A 123 -10.39 -11.82 2.54
C ILE A 123 -9.68 -11.25 1.32
N ASP A 124 -8.41 -11.60 1.14
CA ASP A 124 -7.64 -11.14 0.00
C ASP A 124 -7.69 -12.20 -1.10
N GLN A 125 -8.13 -11.79 -2.27
CA GLN A 125 -8.17 -12.66 -3.44
C GLN A 125 -7.22 -12.10 -4.50
N MET A 126 -6.37 -12.97 -5.03
CA MET A 126 -5.56 -12.63 -6.20
C MET A 126 -6.49 -12.40 -7.40
N LEU A 127 -6.29 -11.30 -8.12
CA LEU A 127 -6.92 -11.11 -9.41
C LEU A 127 -6.42 -12.20 -10.36
N ASP A 128 -7.34 -12.92 -10.96
CA ASP A 128 -7.01 -13.97 -11.93
C ASP A 128 -6.66 -13.33 -13.28
N GLU A 129 -5.41 -12.92 -13.43
CA GLU A 129 -4.84 -12.48 -14.69
C GLU A 129 -4.22 -13.64 -15.49
N THR A 130 -4.36 -14.87 -14.99
CA THR A 130 -3.77 -16.06 -15.63
C THR A 130 -4.54 -16.51 -16.86
N SER A 131 -5.76 -16.02 -17.06
CA SER A 131 -6.58 -16.30 -18.24
C SER A 131 -5.93 -15.87 -19.58
N ASP A 132 -4.97 -14.94 -19.52
CA ASP A 132 -4.24 -14.47 -20.69
C ASP A 132 -3.04 -15.36 -21.07
N TYR A 133 -2.70 -16.34 -20.24
CA TYR A 133 -1.63 -17.29 -20.51
C TYR A 133 -2.23 -18.59 -21.08
N PRO A 134 -1.64 -19.13 -22.17
CA PRO A 134 -2.11 -20.38 -22.75
C PRO A 134 -1.99 -21.52 -21.72
N ASP A 135 -3.04 -22.31 -21.61
CA ASP A 135 -3.01 -23.53 -20.82
C ASP A 135 -2.05 -24.58 -21.41
N ALA A 136 -1.79 -25.67 -20.68
CA ALA A 136 -0.88 -26.69 -21.15
C ALA A 136 -1.34 -27.34 -22.47
N THR A 137 -2.64 -27.39 -22.72
CA THR A 137 -3.24 -27.95 -23.92
C THR A 137 -3.04 -27.01 -25.10
N GLU A 138 -3.31 -25.75 -24.91
CA GLU A 138 -3.07 -24.72 -25.93
C GLU A 138 -1.59 -24.59 -26.26
N LEU A 139 -0.72 -24.61 -25.23
CA LEU A 139 0.72 -24.56 -25.41
C LEU A 139 1.25 -25.77 -26.21
N ARG A 140 0.75 -26.97 -25.92
CA ARG A 140 1.10 -28.17 -26.71
C ARG A 140 0.63 -28.06 -28.15
N SER A 141 -0.58 -27.56 -28.38
CA SER A 141 -1.11 -27.37 -29.74
C SER A 141 -0.29 -26.37 -30.53
N LEU A 142 0.11 -25.24 -29.89
CA LEU A 142 0.98 -24.23 -30.47
C LEU A 142 2.35 -24.83 -30.82
N LYS A 143 2.96 -25.57 -29.88
CA LYS A 143 4.25 -26.23 -30.09
C LYS A 143 4.21 -27.28 -31.17
N SER A 144 3.16 -28.08 -31.25
CA SER A 144 3.01 -29.09 -32.34
C SER A 144 2.88 -28.44 -33.72
N ARG A 145 2.35 -27.23 -33.80
CA ARG A 145 2.32 -26.44 -35.04
C ARG A 145 3.70 -25.91 -35.39
N LEU A 146 4.43 -25.34 -34.40
CA LEU A 146 5.79 -24.84 -34.61
C LEU A 146 6.80 -25.94 -34.92
N ALA A 147 6.66 -27.14 -34.34
CA ALA A 147 7.52 -28.29 -34.62
C ALA A 147 7.43 -28.77 -36.07
N LYS A 148 6.34 -28.49 -36.78
CA LYS A 148 6.22 -28.76 -38.22
C LYS A 148 7.10 -27.84 -39.07
N GLU A 149 7.39 -26.65 -38.54
CA GLU A 149 8.22 -25.66 -39.24
C GLU A 149 9.69 -25.71 -38.78
N ASP A 150 9.94 -26.08 -37.51
CA ASP A 150 11.28 -26.14 -36.94
C ASP A 150 11.40 -27.28 -35.92
N SER A 151 12.24 -28.27 -36.22
CA SER A 151 12.49 -29.46 -35.40
C SER A 151 13.04 -29.18 -34.00
N ARG A 152 13.54 -27.97 -33.75
CA ARG A 152 14.00 -27.56 -32.39
C ARG A 152 12.88 -27.54 -31.36
N PHE A 153 11.65 -27.42 -31.80
CA PHE A 153 10.47 -27.44 -30.90
C PHE A 153 9.98 -28.86 -30.59
N ASP A 154 10.53 -29.89 -31.21
CA ASP A 154 10.13 -31.29 -31.02
C ASP A 154 10.56 -31.84 -29.65
N LEU A 155 11.64 -31.31 -29.08
CA LEU A 155 12.20 -31.75 -27.80
C LEU A 155 11.29 -31.45 -26.58
N ILE A 156 10.19 -30.74 -26.78
CA ILE A 156 9.32 -30.25 -25.67
C ILE A 156 8.01 -31.05 -25.60
N ASN A 157 7.83 -32.05 -26.45
CA ASN A 157 6.59 -32.84 -26.56
C ASN A 157 6.44 -33.93 -25.49
N ASP A 158 7.49 -34.24 -24.73
CA ASP A 158 7.47 -35.33 -23.73
C ASP A 158 6.83 -34.90 -22.37
N PHE A 159 6.58 -33.65 -22.17
CA PHE A 159 5.92 -33.18 -20.94
C PHE A 159 4.40 -33.39 -20.99
N LYS A 160 3.92 -34.38 -20.26
CA LYS A 160 2.48 -34.69 -20.10
C LYS A 160 1.83 -33.94 -18.91
N GLY A 161 2.58 -33.17 -18.17
CA GLY A 161 2.09 -32.43 -17.03
C GLY A 161 1.07 -31.35 -17.42
N ASP A 162 0.02 -31.21 -16.64
CA ASP A 162 -1.03 -30.19 -16.77
C ASP A 162 -1.29 -29.56 -15.41
N THR A 163 -0.23 -29.19 -14.73
CA THR A 163 -0.31 -28.60 -13.39
C THR A 163 -0.45 -27.10 -13.52
N ASP A 164 -1.53 -26.58 -12.98
CA ASP A 164 -1.71 -25.15 -12.78
C ASP A 164 -0.86 -24.70 -11.58
N TRP A 165 0.37 -24.30 -11.86
CA TRP A 165 1.33 -23.87 -10.84
C TRP A 165 0.87 -22.62 -10.09
N VAL A 166 0.12 -21.74 -10.75
CA VAL A 166 -0.38 -20.53 -10.10
C VAL A 166 -1.36 -20.91 -9.02
N ARG A 167 -2.28 -21.82 -9.30
CA ARG A 167 -3.26 -22.32 -8.33
C ARG A 167 -2.60 -23.09 -7.18
N GLU A 168 -1.55 -23.86 -7.46
CA GLU A 168 -0.82 -24.62 -6.45
C GLU A 168 -0.04 -23.74 -5.47
N ILE A 169 0.50 -22.60 -5.94
CA ILE A 169 1.30 -21.70 -5.09
C ILE A 169 0.49 -20.56 -4.49
N THR A 170 -0.74 -20.34 -4.94
CA THR A 170 -1.60 -19.27 -4.43
C THR A 170 -2.64 -19.80 -3.46
N ARG A 171 -3.01 -18.97 -2.53
CA ARG A 171 -4.11 -19.22 -1.61
C ARG A 171 -4.87 -17.92 -1.35
N THR A 172 -6.12 -18.04 -0.98
CA THR A 172 -6.95 -16.93 -0.51
C THR A 172 -6.75 -16.78 1.00
N PRO A 173 -5.93 -15.83 1.48
CA PRO A 173 -5.75 -15.64 2.91
C PRO A 173 -6.97 -14.95 3.53
N VAL A 174 -7.28 -15.35 4.77
CA VAL A 174 -8.26 -14.68 5.61
C VAL A 174 -7.50 -14.06 6.78
N SER A 175 -7.58 -12.75 6.91
CA SER A 175 -6.94 -11.99 7.98
C SER A 175 -7.99 -11.43 8.93
N GLN A 176 -7.67 -11.39 10.22
CA GLN A 176 -8.51 -10.78 11.24
C GLN A 176 -7.69 -9.71 11.96
N THR A 177 -8.27 -8.53 12.10
CA THR A 177 -7.66 -7.43 12.86
C THR A 177 -8.61 -7.03 13.97
N HIS A 178 -8.10 -7.02 15.19
CA HIS A 178 -8.83 -6.59 16.38
C HIS A 178 -8.10 -5.40 17.01
N TYR A 179 -8.81 -4.30 17.13
CA TYR A 179 -8.33 -3.09 17.78
C TYR A 179 -9.14 -2.84 19.04
N VAL A 180 -8.45 -2.61 20.15
CA VAL A 180 -9.03 -2.27 21.44
C VAL A 180 -8.34 -1.04 21.97
N SER A 181 -9.08 0.00 22.27
CA SER A 181 -8.55 1.19 22.91
C SER A 181 -9.34 1.53 24.18
N LEU A 182 -8.63 1.96 25.19
CA LEU A 182 -9.16 2.46 26.45
C LEU A 182 -8.66 3.89 26.63
N GLN A 183 -9.57 4.83 26.68
CA GLN A 183 -9.27 6.26 26.86
C GLN A 183 -9.95 6.82 28.08
#